data_466743f70dc3f4d56b62c859de766c67
#
_entry.id   466743f70dc3f4d56b62c859de766c67
#
_cell.length_a   1.000
_cell.length_b   1.000
_cell.length_c   1.000
_cell.angle_alpha   90.00
_cell.angle_beta   90.00
_cell.angle_gamma   90.00
#
_symmetry.space_group_name_H-M   'P 1'
#
loop_
_entity.id
_entity.type
_entity.pdbx_description
1 polymer ?
#
loop_
_entity_poly.entity_id
_entity_poly.type
_entity_poly.pdbx_seq_one_letter_code
_entity_poly.pdbx_strand_id
1 'polypeptide(L)'
;MKKDIFLLHSQAIHLINFPSVMESVYKMASSFQKEKMRKRHHIHPEGDYSQLHAELGVEVLPPEYGGTSCSLAELSQHWASQMEARRPWLMQQPRYKTDEAKRPGKPKSHSDIFGIEGSFRKLEID
;
A
#
# COMPACT_ATOMS: atom_id res chain seq x y z
N MET A 1 -8.92 -20.22 11.02
CA MET A 1 -9.43 -18.85 11.18
C MET A 1 -8.91 -18.03 10.01
N LYS A 2 -9.74 -17.74 9.02
CA LYS A 2 -9.31 -16.97 7.82
C LYS A 2 -9.04 -15.53 8.26
N LYS A 3 -7.80 -15.07 8.03
CA LYS A 3 -7.39 -13.68 8.25
C LYS A 3 -7.73 -12.85 7.01
N ASP A 4 -9.01 -12.69 6.72
CA ASP A 4 -9.44 -11.78 5.66
C ASP A 4 -9.60 -10.38 6.27
N ILE A 5 -8.47 -9.74 6.57
CA ILE A 5 -8.44 -8.40 7.19
C ILE A 5 -8.59 -7.30 6.13
N PHE A 6 -8.40 -7.61 4.84
CA PHE A 6 -8.58 -6.66 3.75
C PHE A 6 -9.66 -7.11 2.79
N LEU A 7 -10.74 -6.34 2.71
CA LEU A 7 -11.81 -6.51 1.71
C LEU A 7 -11.36 -6.15 0.29
N LEU A 8 -10.19 -5.51 0.14
CA LEU A 8 -9.63 -5.13 -1.16
C LEU A 8 -8.87 -6.31 -1.77
N HIS A 9 -9.29 -6.73 -2.94
CA HIS A 9 -8.63 -7.76 -3.75
C HIS A 9 -7.84 -7.07 -4.87
N SER A 10 -6.56 -6.81 -4.62
CA SER A 10 -5.67 -6.23 -5.62
C SER A 10 -5.52 -7.17 -6.81
N GLN A 11 -5.93 -6.75 -8.01
CA GLN A 11 -5.83 -7.53 -9.24
C GLN A 11 -4.42 -7.39 -9.85
N ALA A 12 -3.93 -6.17 -9.93
CA ALA A 12 -2.62 -5.82 -10.44
C ALA A 12 -1.99 -4.69 -9.60
N ILE A 13 -0.68 -4.62 -9.59
CA ILE A 13 0.13 -3.58 -8.95
C ILE A 13 1.12 -3.08 -9.99
N HIS A 14 0.94 -1.87 -10.44
CA HIS A 14 1.81 -1.23 -11.43
C HIS A 14 2.81 -0.32 -10.73
N LEU A 15 4.10 -0.63 -10.90
CA LEU A 15 5.22 0.17 -10.41
C LEU A 15 5.69 1.06 -11.57
N ILE A 16 5.31 2.32 -11.54
CA ILE A 16 5.54 3.29 -12.63
C ILE A 16 6.84 4.05 -12.36
N ASN A 17 7.54 4.44 -13.44
CA ASN A 17 8.82 5.15 -13.38
C ASN A 17 9.86 4.41 -12.53
N PHE A 18 9.93 3.10 -12.72
CA PHE A 18 10.82 2.27 -11.93
C PHE A 18 12.28 2.45 -12.38
N PRO A 19 13.20 2.88 -11.49
CA PRO A 19 14.58 3.11 -11.86
C PRO A 19 15.28 1.80 -12.28
N SER A 20 16.00 1.81 -13.40
CA SER A 20 16.71 0.63 -13.93
C SER A 20 17.71 0.04 -12.93
N VAL A 21 18.38 0.89 -12.14
CA VAL A 21 19.30 0.47 -11.09
C VAL A 21 18.62 -0.42 -10.03
N MET A 22 17.34 -0.24 -9.81
CA MET A 22 16.56 -1.01 -8.82
C MET A 22 16.03 -2.35 -9.36
N GLU A 23 16.12 -2.62 -10.65
CA GLU A 23 15.61 -3.87 -11.22
C GLU A 23 16.24 -5.11 -10.63
N SER A 24 17.56 -5.10 -10.42
CA SER A 24 18.29 -6.25 -9.84
C SER A 24 17.85 -6.50 -8.40
N VAL A 25 17.68 -5.44 -7.61
CA VAL A 25 17.20 -5.52 -6.23
C VAL A 25 15.77 -6.05 -6.21
N TYR A 26 14.92 -5.54 -7.11
CA TYR A 26 13.55 -6.01 -7.22
C TYR A 26 13.47 -7.49 -7.62
N LYS A 27 14.26 -7.93 -8.61
CA LYS A 27 14.31 -9.33 -9.04
C LYS A 27 14.70 -10.24 -7.88
N MET A 28 15.68 -9.83 -7.09
CA MET A 28 16.09 -10.56 -5.87
C MET A 28 14.95 -10.60 -4.84
N ALA A 29 14.34 -9.47 -4.51
CA ALA A 29 13.24 -9.40 -3.55
C ALA A 29 12.01 -10.19 -4.02
N SER A 30 11.69 -10.13 -5.32
CA SER A 30 10.54 -10.84 -5.90
C SER A 30 10.68 -12.37 -5.86
N SER A 31 11.91 -12.89 -5.79
CA SER A 31 12.15 -14.34 -5.67
C SER A 31 11.61 -14.92 -4.35
N PHE A 32 11.50 -14.11 -3.30
CA PHE A 32 10.90 -14.50 -2.01
C PHE A 32 9.38 -14.38 -1.97
N GLN A 33 8.79 -13.77 -3.00
CA GLN A 33 7.34 -13.60 -3.06
C GLN A 33 6.66 -14.88 -3.57
N LYS A 34 5.41 -15.10 -3.11
CA LYS A 34 4.57 -16.15 -3.70
C LYS A 34 4.30 -15.83 -5.17
N GLU A 35 4.31 -16.86 -6.02
CA GLU A 35 4.09 -16.74 -7.46
C GLU A 35 2.83 -15.94 -7.82
N LYS A 36 1.74 -16.12 -7.07
CA LYS A 36 0.48 -15.36 -7.23
C LYS A 36 0.68 -13.86 -7.08
N MET A 37 1.54 -13.41 -6.15
CA MET A 37 1.84 -11.99 -5.95
C MET A 37 2.76 -11.47 -7.04
N ARG A 38 3.79 -12.23 -7.39
CA ARG A 38 4.73 -11.87 -8.46
C ARG A 38 4.04 -11.64 -9.80
N LYS A 39 3.04 -12.46 -10.15
CA LYS A 39 2.25 -12.32 -11.39
C LYS A 39 1.37 -11.07 -11.43
N ARG A 40 1.13 -10.43 -10.29
CA ARG A 40 0.32 -9.20 -10.19
C ARG A 40 1.15 -7.93 -10.24
N HIS A 41 2.49 -8.04 -10.15
CA HIS A 41 3.38 -6.91 -10.20
C HIS A 41 3.83 -6.67 -11.64
N HIS A 42 3.56 -5.48 -12.13
CA HIS A 42 3.96 -5.00 -13.46
C HIS A 42 4.91 -3.82 -13.26
N ILE A 43 6.10 -3.93 -13.83
CA ILE A 43 7.14 -2.89 -13.72
C ILE A 43 7.16 -2.12 -15.02
N HIS A 44 7.02 -0.81 -14.94
CA HIS A 44 7.10 0.12 -16.04
C HIS A 44 8.35 0.99 -15.88
N PRO A 45 9.33 0.88 -16.80
CA PRO A 45 10.50 1.75 -16.79
C PRO A 45 10.11 3.22 -16.88
N GLU A 46 11.05 4.09 -16.52
CA GLU A 46 10.84 5.52 -16.63
C GLU A 46 10.54 5.94 -18.08
N GLY A 47 9.43 6.64 -18.28
CA GLY A 47 8.99 7.14 -19.59
C GLY A 47 8.34 6.11 -20.52
N ASP A 48 8.27 4.83 -20.15
CA ASP A 48 7.56 3.82 -20.95
C ASP A 48 6.23 3.43 -20.27
N TYR A 49 5.15 3.93 -20.84
CA TYR A 49 3.78 3.67 -20.38
C TYR A 49 2.99 2.76 -21.35
N SER A 50 3.63 2.19 -22.36
CA SER A 50 2.96 1.43 -23.43
C SER A 50 2.16 0.24 -22.90
N GLN A 51 2.75 -0.54 -22.01
CA GLN A 51 2.06 -1.67 -21.36
C GLN A 51 0.94 -1.18 -20.42
N LEU A 52 1.18 -0.09 -19.68
CA LEU A 52 0.18 0.51 -18.81
C LEU A 52 -1.05 0.98 -19.60
N HIS A 53 -0.84 1.60 -20.76
CA HIS A 53 -1.91 2.01 -21.68
C HIS A 53 -2.69 0.83 -22.24
N ALA A 54 -2.01 -0.26 -22.56
CA ALA A 54 -2.64 -1.47 -23.10
C ALA A 54 -3.53 -2.17 -22.06
N GLU A 55 -3.15 -2.13 -20.78
CA GLU A 55 -3.87 -2.80 -19.70
C GLU A 55 -5.00 -1.96 -19.09
N LEU A 56 -4.80 -0.66 -18.95
CA LEU A 56 -5.76 0.23 -18.26
C LEU A 56 -6.55 1.14 -19.19
N GLY A 57 -6.06 1.40 -20.41
CA GLY A 57 -6.60 2.40 -21.31
C GLY A 57 -6.11 3.82 -20.98
N VAL A 58 -5.95 4.62 -22.03
CA VAL A 58 -5.44 6.00 -21.91
C VAL A 58 -6.43 6.97 -21.26
N GLU A 59 -7.73 6.66 -21.36
CA GLU A 59 -8.81 7.50 -20.86
C GLU A 59 -8.91 7.54 -19.32
N VAL A 60 -8.36 6.57 -18.62
CA VAL A 60 -8.36 6.53 -17.15
C VAL A 60 -7.07 7.04 -16.53
N LEU A 61 -6.06 7.25 -17.35
CA LEU A 61 -4.74 7.67 -16.90
C LEU A 61 -4.58 9.19 -16.97
N PRO A 62 -3.87 9.79 -16.00
CA PRO A 62 -3.50 11.21 -16.04
C PRO A 62 -2.55 11.53 -17.19
N PRO A 63 -2.50 12.81 -17.65
CA PRO A 63 -1.56 13.27 -18.67
C PRO A 63 -0.09 13.02 -18.32
N GLU A 64 0.26 13.03 -17.04
CA GLU A 64 1.61 12.74 -16.54
C GLU A 64 2.08 11.31 -16.88
N TYR A 65 1.13 10.42 -17.15
CA TYR A 65 1.38 9.04 -17.61
C TYR A 65 0.90 8.81 -19.04
N GLY A 66 0.81 9.89 -19.84
CA GLY A 66 0.39 9.83 -21.24
C GLY A 66 -1.09 9.55 -21.45
N GLY A 67 -1.93 9.76 -20.43
CA GLY A 67 -3.37 9.58 -20.50
C GLY A 67 -4.14 10.87 -20.82
N THR A 68 -5.47 10.78 -20.83
CA THR A 68 -6.38 11.88 -21.12
C THR A 68 -7.34 12.24 -19.99
N SER A 69 -7.15 11.63 -18.81
CA SER A 69 -7.95 11.92 -17.61
C SER A 69 -7.51 13.22 -16.92
N CYS A 70 -8.05 13.50 -15.74
CA CYS A 70 -7.62 14.62 -14.90
C CYS A 70 -6.15 14.51 -14.51
N SER A 71 -5.44 15.64 -14.44
CA SER A 71 -4.04 15.68 -14.00
C SER A 71 -3.88 15.24 -12.55
N LEU A 72 -2.68 14.81 -12.17
CA LEU A 72 -2.38 14.46 -10.77
C LEU A 72 -2.60 15.63 -9.82
N ALA A 73 -2.34 16.86 -10.29
CA ALA A 73 -2.57 18.07 -9.50
C ALA A 73 -4.07 18.28 -9.21
N GLU A 74 -4.92 18.16 -10.21
CA GLU A 74 -6.37 18.25 -10.05
C GLU A 74 -6.93 17.15 -9.16
N LEU A 75 -6.50 15.91 -9.36
CA LEU A 75 -6.88 14.79 -8.52
C LEU A 75 -6.44 14.99 -7.05
N SER A 76 -5.22 15.47 -6.84
CA SER A 76 -4.69 15.76 -5.50
C SER A 76 -5.51 16.84 -4.80
N GLN A 77 -5.83 17.93 -5.50
CA GLN A 77 -6.65 19.01 -4.96
C GLN A 77 -8.08 18.52 -4.65
N HIS A 78 -8.66 17.74 -5.54
CA HIS A 78 -9.97 17.13 -5.32
C HIS A 78 -9.98 16.29 -4.05
N TRP A 79 -9.03 15.36 -3.91
CA TRP A 79 -8.94 14.49 -2.75
C TRP A 79 -8.64 15.25 -1.46
N ALA A 80 -7.78 16.26 -1.49
CA ALA A 80 -7.52 17.13 -0.34
C ALA A 80 -8.80 17.79 0.15
N SER A 81 -9.61 18.34 -0.76
CA SER A 81 -10.89 18.96 -0.41
C SER A 81 -11.90 17.95 0.16
N GLN A 82 -11.96 16.73 -0.41
CA GLN A 82 -12.82 15.65 0.10
C GLN A 82 -12.40 15.18 1.50
N MET A 83 -11.12 15.09 1.76
CA MET A 83 -10.58 14.71 3.09
C MET A 83 -10.90 15.80 4.12
N GLU A 84 -10.70 17.08 3.77
CA GLU A 84 -11.02 18.18 4.66
C GLU A 84 -12.53 18.28 4.96
N ALA A 85 -13.39 18.10 3.96
CA ALA A 85 -14.83 18.06 4.16
C ALA A 85 -15.26 16.90 5.11
N ARG A 86 -14.53 15.78 5.10
CA ARG A 86 -14.79 14.63 5.98
C ARG A 86 -13.99 14.64 7.28
N ARG A 87 -13.19 15.68 7.52
CA ARG A 87 -12.35 15.80 8.71
C ARG A 87 -13.12 15.54 10.02
N PRO A 88 -14.31 16.09 10.27
CA PRO A 88 -15.05 15.83 11.50
C PRO A 88 -15.35 14.35 11.70
N TRP A 89 -15.69 13.63 10.63
CA TRP A 89 -15.93 12.19 10.67
C TRP A 89 -14.64 11.41 10.91
N LEU A 90 -13.54 11.75 10.21
CA LEU A 90 -12.23 11.13 10.40
C LEU A 90 -11.73 11.28 11.84
N MET A 91 -11.91 12.47 12.44
CA MET A 91 -11.51 12.72 13.82
C MET A 91 -12.36 11.97 14.86
N GLN A 92 -13.50 11.44 14.46
CA GLN A 92 -14.33 10.58 15.31
C GLN A 92 -13.91 9.09 15.25
N GLN A 93 -13.11 8.68 14.26
CA GLN A 93 -12.72 7.27 14.09
C GLN A 93 -12.06 6.64 15.33
N PRO A 94 -11.25 7.36 16.14
CA PRO A 94 -10.70 6.80 17.39
C PRO A 94 -11.76 6.34 18.41
N ARG A 95 -13.03 6.75 18.26
CA ARG A 95 -14.14 6.27 19.10
C ARG A 95 -14.56 4.84 18.75
N TYR A 96 -14.32 4.39 17.53
CA TYR A 96 -14.66 3.05 17.03
C TYR A 96 -13.53 2.05 17.25
N LYS A 97 -12.89 2.12 18.41
CA LYS A 97 -11.84 1.18 18.81
C LYS A 97 -12.38 0.04 19.63
N THR A 98 -11.66 -1.07 19.62
CA THR A 98 -11.92 -2.20 20.52
C THR A 98 -11.70 -1.78 21.98
N ASP A 99 -12.63 -2.09 22.84
CA ASP A 99 -12.46 -1.95 24.29
C ASP A 99 -11.93 -3.28 24.83
N GLU A 100 -10.62 -3.37 25.01
CA GLU A 100 -9.97 -4.59 25.47
C GLU A 100 -10.38 -4.97 26.91
N ALA A 101 -10.87 -4.03 27.72
CA ALA A 101 -11.38 -4.34 29.05
C ALA A 101 -12.68 -5.17 29.03
N LYS A 102 -13.43 -5.10 27.92
CA LYS A 102 -14.65 -5.88 27.70
C LYS A 102 -14.41 -7.23 27.04
N ARG A 103 -13.18 -7.54 26.65
CA ARG A 103 -12.85 -8.82 26.05
C ARG A 103 -12.83 -9.92 27.10
N PRO A 104 -13.50 -11.05 26.89
CA PRO A 104 -13.37 -12.21 27.77
C PRO A 104 -11.94 -12.78 27.67
N GLY A 105 -11.26 -12.95 28.82
CA GLY A 105 -9.90 -13.45 28.92
C GLY A 105 -8.85 -12.34 29.08
N LYS A 106 -7.56 -12.72 28.98
CA LYS A 106 -6.46 -11.76 29.07
C LYS A 106 -6.44 -10.82 27.86
N PRO A 107 -6.18 -9.51 28.04
CA PRO A 107 -5.95 -8.59 26.94
C PRO A 107 -4.82 -9.12 26.06
N LYS A 108 -5.03 -9.13 24.75
CA LYS A 108 -3.94 -9.47 23.81
C LYS A 108 -3.07 -8.26 23.62
N SER A 109 -1.81 -8.36 24.04
CA SER A 109 -0.78 -7.36 23.77
C SER A 109 -0.26 -7.48 22.34
N HIS A 110 0.48 -6.48 21.88
CA HIS A 110 1.17 -6.53 20.59
C HIS A 110 2.15 -7.72 20.49
N SER A 111 2.84 -8.04 21.59
CA SER A 111 3.73 -9.20 21.72
C SER A 111 3.00 -10.53 21.55
N ASP A 112 1.78 -10.66 22.08
CA ASP A 112 0.97 -11.88 21.93
C ASP A 112 0.50 -12.09 20.48
N ILE A 113 0.32 -11.01 19.73
CA ILE A 113 -0.17 -11.06 18.34
C ILE A 113 0.97 -11.28 17.35
N PHE A 114 2.10 -10.65 17.57
CA PHE A 114 3.22 -10.63 16.62
C PHE A 114 4.44 -11.44 17.08
N GLY A 115 4.43 -11.96 18.30
CA GLY A 115 5.52 -12.82 18.82
C GLY A 115 6.85 -12.10 19.01
N ILE A 116 6.84 -10.76 18.98
CA ILE A 116 8.04 -9.96 19.13
C ILE A 116 7.96 -9.21 20.46
N GLU A 117 8.49 -9.80 21.49
CA GLU A 117 8.98 -9.02 22.61
C GLU A 117 10.30 -8.39 22.18
N GLY A 118 10.20 -7.17 21.60
CA GLY A 118 11.37 -6.42 21.21
C GLY A 118 12.12 -5.91 22.42
N SER A 119 12.97 -6.72 23.00
CA SER A 119 14.08 -6.19 23.76
C SER A 119 15.14 -5.77 22.75
N PHE A 120 15.19 -4.47 22.44
CA PHE A 120 16.42 -3.88 21.89
C PHE A 120 17.50 -4.06 22.93
N ARG A 121 18.27 -5.12 22.83
CA ARG A 121 19.52 -5.23 23.59
C ARG A 121 20.40 -4.08 23.14
N LYS A 122 20.70 -3.18 24.06
CA LYS A 122 21.71 -2.15 23.86
C LYS A 122 22.99 -2.87 23.43
N LEU A 123 23.37 -2.73 22.16
CA LEU A 123 24.69 -3.16 21.70
C LEU A 123 25.70 -2.19 22.35
N GLU A 124 26.37 -2.64 23.38
CA GLU A 124 27.60 -1.99 23.84
C GLU A 124 28.64 -2.31 22.78
N ILE A 125 29.01 -1.32 21.99
CA ILE A 125 30.14 -1.37 21.07
C ILE A 125 31.33 -0.87 21.88
N ASP A 126 32.24 -1.79 22.25
CA ASP A 126 33.56 -1.47 22.77
C ASP A 126 34.45 -0.87 21.68
#